data_964efbf3fedaf95c951c990ebe6779cb
#
_entry.id   964efbf3fedaf95c951c990ebe6779cb
#
_cell.length_a   1.000
_cell.length_b   1.000
_cell.length_c   1.000
_cell.angle_alpha   90.00
_cell.angle_beta   90.00
_cell.angle_gamma   90.00
#
_symmetry.space_group_name_H-M   'P 1'
#
loop_
_entity.id
_entity.type
_entity.pdbx_description
1 polymer ?
#
loop_
_entity_poly.entity_id
_entity_poly.type
_entity_poly.pdbx_seq_one_letter_code
_entity_poly.pdbx_strand_id
1 'polypeptide(L)'
;YGLVGSEMCIRDRMVTSQAFRAQVLEVLVQVYEEITNFRFSAEGETDRTAGDFVLTYLPQGMEETVRQSSRIRHYICFEDNAGNMLEVTHIVVGANASSILGVDTEDAEVEYFKIHNSEAMAISKNLDHTIFWTEDNCYYLLSGTIPMEELKQVALGLEPIS
;
A
#
# COMPACT_ATOMS: atom_id res chain seq x y z
N TYR A 1 -11.99 -0.80 -28.99
CA TYR A 1 -13.04 -1.39 -28.15
C TYR A 1 -12.52 -2.12 -26.91
N GLY A 2 -11.20 -2.34 -26.76
CA GLY A 2 -10.62 -3.06 -25.62
C GLY A 2 -10.23 -2.19 -24.41
N LEU A 3 -10.07 -0.88 -24.57
CA LEU A 3 -9.56 0.02 -23.52
C LEU A 3 -10.61 0.45 -22.48
N VAL A 4 -11.88 0.42 -22.85
CA VAL A 4 -12.99 0.88 -21.98
C VAL A 4 -13.31 -0.16 -20.87
N GLY A 5 -12.97 -1.42 -21.07
CA GLY A 5 -13.33 -2.51 -20.15
C GLY A 5 -12.45 -2.59 -18.89
N SER A 6 -11.15 -2.28 -18.96
CA SER A 6 -10.25 -2.42 -17.81
C SER A 6 -10.36 -1.25 -16.85
N GLU A 7 -10.49 -0.02 -17.34
CA GLU A 7 -10.74 1.15 -16.50
C GLU A 7 -12.09 1.06 -15.75
N MET A 8 -13.14 0.55 -16.43
CA MET A 8 -14.44 0.33 -15.79
C MET A 8 -14.37 -0.73 -14.68
N CYS A 9 -13.60 -1.80 -14.86
CA CYS A 9 -13.44 -2.83 -13.84
C CYS A 9 -12.71 -2.33 -12.59
N ILE A 10 -11.68 -1.50 -12.73
CA ILE A 10 -10.98 -0.89 -11.61
C ILE A 10 -11.88 0.09 -10.87
N ARG A 11 -12.59 0.95 -11.60
CA ARG A 11 -13.54 1.92 -11.04
C ARG A 11 -14.67 1.25 -10.28
N ASP A 12 -15.31 0.24 -10.87
CA ASP A 12 -16.45 -0.44 -10.26
C ASP A 12 -16.02 -1.21 -8.99
N ARG A 13 -14.86 -1.86 -9.00
CA ARG A 13 -14.35 -2.55 -7.82
C ARG A 13 -13.96 -1.60 -6.69
N MET A 14 -13.35 -0.47 -6.99
CA MET A 14 -12.97 0.52 -5.99
C MET A 14 -14.16 1.24 -5.38
N VAL A 15 -15.20 1.53 -6.17
CA VAL A 15 -16.42 2.22 -5.70
C VAL A 15 -17.32 1.29 -4.89
N THR A 16 -17.35 -0.01 -5.22
CA THR A 16 -18.24 -0.99 -4.57
C THR A 16 -17.62 -1.65 -3.34
N SER A 17 -16.31 -1.59 -3.16
CA SER A 17 -15.66 -2.14 -1.98
C SER A 17 -15.91 -1.24 -0.76
N GLN A 18 -16.91 -1.62 0.05
CA GLN A 18 -17.19 -0.95 1.33
C GLN A 18 -16.04 -1.11 2.34
N ALA A 19 -15.09 -2.00 2.08
CA ALA A 19 -14.03 -2.37 2.98
C ALA A 19 -12.89 -1.34 3.04
N PHE A 20 -12.77 -0.45 2.04
CA PHE A 20 -11.83 0.69 2.09
C PHE A 20 -12.26 1.82 3.03
N ARG A 21 -13.41 1.68 3.69
CA ARG A 21 -13.84 2.61 4.73
C ARG A 21 -13.37 2.10 6.09
N ALA A 22 -12.14 2.43 6.47
CA ALA A 22 -11.77 2.36 7.87
C ALA A 22 -12.64 3.37 8.65
N GLN A 23 -13.04 3.03 9.87
CA GLN A 23 -13.91 3.90 10.69
C GLN A 23 -13.36 5.32 10.92
N VAL A 24 -12.08 5.54 10.65
CA VAL A 24 -11.34 6.78 10.94
C VAL A 24 -10.56 7.29 9.74
N LEU A 25 -10.37 6.49 8.70
CA LEU A 25 -9.65 6.86 7.48
C LEU A 25 -10.58 6.77 6.27
N GLU A 26 -10.76 7.88 5.57
CA GLU A 26 -11.49 7.94 4.32
C GLU A 26 -10.51 7.84 3.14
N VAL A 27 -10.81 6.97 2.18
CA VAL A 27 -10.04 6.83 0.95
C VAL A 27 -10.87 7.34 -0.22
N LEU A 28 -10.42 8.44 -0.81
CA LEU A 28 -10.97 8.97 -2.04
C LEU A 28 -10.12 8.50 -3.22
N VAL A 29 -10.74 7.82 -4.18
CA VAL A 29 -10.08 7.33 -5.38
C VAL A 29 -10.40 8.26 -6.55
N GLN A 30 -9.36 8.77 -7.20
CA GLN A 30 -9.47 9.55 -8.43
C GLN A 30 -8.71 8.83 -9.54
N VAL A 31 -9.43 8.37 -10.55
CA VAL A 31 -8.86 7.64 -11.69
C VAL A 31 -8.67 8.61 -12.85
N TYR A 32 -7.45 8.66 -13.36
CA TYR A 32 -7.07 9.33 -14.60
C TYR A 32 -6.70 8.27 -15.65
N GLU A 33 -6.47 8.66 -16.91
CA GLU A 33 -6.19 7.70 -17.99
C GLU A 33 -5.02 6.76 -17.67
N GLU A 34 -3.98 7.24 -16.97
CA GLU A 34 -2.75 6.48 -16.71
C GLU A 34 -2.48 6.26 -15.21
N ILE A 35 -3.08 7.05 -14.33
CA ILE A 35 -2.75 7.05 -12.89
C ILE A 35 -4.01 7.03 -12.05
N THR A 36 -4.05 6.16 -11.05
CA THR A 36 -5.04 6.21 -9.97
C THR A 36 -4.44 6.87 -8.75
N ASN A 37 -5.06 7.93 -8.29
CA ASN A 37 -4.68 8.61 -7.07
C ASN A 37 -5.59 8.20 -5.92
N PHE A 38 -4.99 7.74 -4.84
CA PHE A 38 -5.63 7.42 -3.57
C PHE A 38 -5.36 8.57 -2.61
N ARG A 39 -6.43 9.22 -2.16
CA ARG A 39 -6.32 10.24 -1.11
C ARG A 39 -6.79 9.64 0.20
N PHE A 40 -5.92 9.64 1.17
CA PHE A 40 -6.18 9.22 2.54
C PHE A 40 -6.42 10.47 3.40
N SER A 41 -7.52 10.52 4.12
CA SER A 41 -7.84 11.59 5.06
C SER A 41 -8.34 10.99 6.37
N ALA A 42 -7.91 11.55 7.49
CA ALA A 42 -8.31 11.13 8.81
C ALA A 42 -9.13 12.24 9.49
N GLU A 43 -10.23 11.85 10.13
CA GLU A 43 -11.03 12.75 10.98
C GLU A 43 -10.66 12.54 12.46
N GLY A 44 -10.61 13.63 13.21
CA GLY A 44 -10.34 13.63 14.65
C GLY A 44 -8.86 13.87 15.01
N GLU A 45 -8.59 14.02 16.30
CA GLU A 45 -7.24 14.20 16.80
C GLU A 45 -6.52 12.86 16.89
N THR A 46 -5.33 12.75 16.30
CA THR A 46 -4.45 11.61 16.50
C THR A 46 -3.10 12.09 17.04
N ASP A 47 -2.74 11.66 18.23
CA ASP A 47 -1.40 11.81 18.79
C ASP A 47 -0.46 10.67 18.39
N ARG A 48 -0.88 9.85 17.42
CA ARG A 48 -0.10 8.71 16.99
C ARG A 48 1.16 9.14 16.24
N THR A 49 2.25 8.50 16.57
CA THR A 49 3.49 8.52 15.79
C THR A 49 3.58 7.24 14.99
N ALA A 50 4.25 7.27 13.84
CA ALA A 50 4.59 6.06 13.13
C ALA A 50 5.41 5.17 14.07
N GLY A 51 4.80 4.08 14.57
CA GLY A 51 5.47 3.08 15.39
C GLY A 51 6.43 2.25 14.54
N ASP A 52 7.44 1.67 15.19
CA ASP A 52 8.28 0.69 14.53
C ASP A 52 7.46 -0.56 14.18
N PHE A 53 7.89 -1.26 13.16
CA PHE A 53 7.33 -2.55 12.76
C PHE A 53 8.42 -3.58 12.56
N VAL A 54 8.05 -4.84 12.68
CA VAL A 54 8.91 -6.00 12.40
C VAL A 54 8.39 -6.68 11.15
N LEU A 55 9.31 -7.09 10.29
CA LEU A 55 9.04 -8.02 9.20
C LEU A 55 9.36 -9.43 9.69
N THR A 56 8.35 -10.26 9.88
CA THR A 56 8.52 -11.67 10.27
C THR A 56 8.86 -12.55 9.07
N TYR A 57 8.66 -12.04 7.88
CA TYR A 57 9.06 -12.67 6.63
C TYR A 57 9.80 -11.66 5.73
N LEU A 58 10.93 -12.06 5.20
CA LEU A 58 11.70 -11.35 4.18
C LEU A 58 12.17 -12.36 3.14
N PRO A 59 12.00 -12.12 1.81
CA PRO A 59 12.49 -13.00 0.77
C PRO A 59 14.00 -13.26 0.88
N GLN A 60 14.41 -14.47 0.52
CA GLN A 60 15.81 -14.88 0.64
C GLN A 60 16.73 -13.99 -0.20
N GLY A 61 17.80 -13.52 0.39
CA GLY A 61 18.81 -12.69 -0.29
C GLY A 61 18.54 -11.19 -0.26
N MET A 62 17.39 -10.77 0.28
CA MET A 62 17.10 -9.36 0.49
C MET A 62 17.94 -8.81 1.64
N GLU A 63 18.63 -7.70 1.39
CA GLU A 63 19.40 -6.95 2.38
C GLU A 63 18.88 -5.52 2.49
N GLU A 64 18.78 -4.99 3.70
CA GLU A 64 18.36 -3.61 3.93
C GLU A 64 19.40 -2.64 3.37
N THR A 65 19.00 -1.77 2.46
CA THR A 65 19.86 -0.77 1.83
C THR A 65 19.58 0.65 2.33
N VAL A 66 18.33 0.95 2.68
CA VAL A 66 17.90 2.26 3.16
C VAL A 66 16.91 2.09 4.31
N ARG A 67 17.09 2.88 5.36
CA ARG A 67 16.08 3.07 6.42
C ARG A 67 15.95 4.54 6.73
N GLN A 68 14.72 5.03 6.69
CA GLN A 68 14.37 6.40 7.06
C GLN A 68 13.19 6.38 8.01
N SER A 69 13.32 7.06 9.13
CA SER A 69 12.27 7.17 10.14
C SER A 69 12.02 8.62 10.50
N SER A 70 10.77 8.99 10.57
CA SER A 70 10.30 10.27 11.09
C SER A 70 9.08 10.05 11.97
N ARG A 71 8.56 11.11 12.58
CA ARG A 71 7.36 11.03 13.43
C ARG A 71 6.14 10.47 12.69
N ILE A 72 6.03 10.68 11.38
CA ILE A 72 4.83 10.35 10.60
C ILE A 72 5.09 9.30 9.51
N ARG A 73 6.36 8.96 9.25
CA ARG A 73 6.72 8.04 8.17
C ARG A 73 7.89 7.16 8.56
N HIS A 74 7.72 5.86 8.34
CA HIS A 74 8.82 4.88 8.29
C HIS A 74 8.95 4.36 6.87
N TYR A 75 10.16 4.32 6.37
CA TYR A 75 10.50 3.81 5.05
C TYR A 75 11.71 2.91 5.15
N ILE A 76 11.62 1.72 4.56
CA ILE A 76 12.72 0.77 4.46
C ILE A 76 12.78 0.26 3.03
N CYS A 77 13.97 0.21 2.47
CA CYS A 77 14.25 -0.40 1.17
C CYS A 77 15.18 -1.59 1.35
N PHE A 78 14.87 -2.68 0.67
CA PHE A 78 15.68 -3.88 0.57
C PHE A 78 16.01 -4.14 -0.89
N GLU A 79 17.16 -4.73 -1.14
CA GLU A 79 17.62 -5.12 -2.48
C GLU A 79 18.32 -6.47 -2.41
N ASP A 80 18.15 -7.30 -3.44
CA ASP A 80 18.87 -8.54 -3.59
C ASP A 80 20.03 -8.42 -4.60
N ASN A 81 20.88 -9.46 -4.67
CA ASN A 81 22.01 -9.48 -5.59
C ASN A 81 21.61 -9.54 -7.09
N ALA A 82 20.35 -9.81 -7.40
CA ALA A 82 19.81 -9.80 -8.76
C ALA A 82 19.23 -8.42 -9.14
N GLY A 83 19.21 -7.47 -8.22
CA GLY A 83 18.66 -6.11 -8.40
C GLY A 83 17.15 -6.04 -8.22
N ASN A 84 16.52 -7.07 -7.62
CA ASN A 84 15.13 -6.95 -7.20
C ASN A 84 15.03 -6.04 -5.98
N MET A 85 13.98 -5.24 -5.94
CA MET A 85 13.75 -4.25 -4.89
C MET A 85 12.46 -4.58 -4.13
N LEU A 86 12.46 -4.23 -2.84
CA LEU A 86 11.30 -4.24 -1.97
C LEU A 86 11.32 -2.97 -1.12
N GLU A 87 10.30 -2.17 -1.22
CA GLU A 87 10.11 -0.96 -0.42
C GLU A 87 8.92 -1.16 0.53
N VAL A 88 9.12 -0.82 1.78
CA VAL A 88 8.08 -0.85 2.82
C VAL A 88 7.92 0.54 3.38
N THR A 89 6.72 1.10 3.28
CA THR A 89 6.37 2.40 3.80
C THR A 89 5.18 2.30 4.75
N HIS A 90 5.31 2.90 5.92
CA HIS A 90 4.24 3.10 6.90
C HIS A 90 4.08 4.60 7.14
N ILE A 91 2.86 5.11 6.98
CA ILE A 91 2.56 6.54 7.14
C ILE A 91 1.36 6.73 8.07
N VAL A 92 1.53 7.59 9.07
CA VAL A 92 0.45 8.08 9.93
C VAL A 92 -0.20 9.28 9.27
N VAL A 93 -1.50 9.20 9.02
CA VAL A 93 -2.29 10.33 8.54
C VAL A 93 -2.78 11.10 9.76
N GLY A 94 -2.21 12.29 9.97
CA GLY A 94 -2.59 13.16 11.10
C GLY A 94 -4.00 13.71 10.97
N ALA A 95 -4.55 14.20 12.08
CA ALA A 95 -5.85 14.85 12.10
C ALA A 95 -5.91 16.01 11.10
N ASN A 96 -6.99 16.06 10.33
CA ASN A 96 -7.20 17.06 9.27
C ASN A 96 -6.08 17.12 8.21
N ALA A 97 -5.23 16.11 8.14
CA ALA A 97 -4.25 15.94 7.10
C ALA A 97 -4.76 15.00 6.00
N SER A 98 -4.24 15.15 4.80
CA SER A 98 -4.46 14.19 3.72
C SER A 98 -3.13 13.78 3.10
N SER A 99 -3.04 12.53 2.72
CA SER A 99 -1.93 12.01 1.94
C SER A 99 -2.44 11.49 0.60
N ILE A 100 -1.65 11.61 -0.44
CA ILE A 100 -2.01 11.15 -1.78
C ILE A 100 -0.98 10.13 -2.22
N LEU A 101 -1.45 8.97 -2.63
CA LEU A 101 -0.69 7.93 -3.29
C LEU A 101 -1.13 7.85 -4.75
N GLY A 102 -0.22 8.08 -5.68
CA GLY A 102 -0.44 7.85 -7.11
C GLY A 102 0.11 6.49 -7.51
N VAL A 103 -0.69 5.68 -8.16
CA VAL A 103 -0.27 4.37 -8.70
C VAL A 103 -0.62 4.31 -10.17
N ASP A 104 0.34 3.88 -10.99
CA ASP A 104 0.08 3.61 -12.39
C ASP A 104 -0.81 2.36 -12.51
N THR A 105 -2.03 2.57 -12.98
CA THR A 105 -3.05 1.53 -13.08
C THR A 105 -3.50 1.26 -14.50
N GLU A 106 -2.87 1.87 -15.51
CA GLU A 106 -3.13 1.55 -16.90
C GLU A 106 -2.74 0.09 -17.17
N ASP A 107 -3.67 -0.70 -17.66
CA ASP A 107 -3.49 -2.13 -17.92
C ASP A 107 -3.01 -2.97 -16.71
N ALA A 108 -3.20 -2.46 -15.48
CA ALA A 108 -2.82 -3.15 -14.27
C ALA A 108 -3.86 -4.20 -13.84
N GLU A 109 -3.38 -5.31 -13.31
CA GLU A 109 -4.22 -6.28 -12.60
C GLU A 109 -4.42 -5.82 -11.16
N VAL A 110 -5.67 -5.83 -10.68
CA VAL A 110 -6.03 -5.45 -9.32
C VAL A 110 -6.70 -6.60 -8.60
N GLU A 111 -6.18 -6.96 -7.44
CA GLU A 111 -6.71 -7.98 -6.56
C GLU A 111 -6.95 -7.42 -5.16
N TYR A 112 -7.98 -7.92 -4.48
CA TYR A 112 -8.27 -7.60 -3.07
C TYR A 112 -8.09 -8.84 -2.21
N PHE A 113 -7.44 -8.67 -1.07
CA PHE A 113 -7.26 -9.74 -0.09
C PHE A 113 -7.24 -9.16 1.33
N LYS A 114 -7.18 -10.01 2.34
CA LYS A 114 -7.15 -9.57 3.73
C LYS A 114 -5.75 -9.64 4.31
N ILE A 115 -5.37 -8.57 5.02
CA ILE A 115 -4.22 -8.53 5.91
C ILE A 115 -4.77 -8.25 7.30
N HIS A 116 -4.58 -9.20 8.24
CA HIS A 116 -5.21 -9.14 9.56
C HIS A 116 -6.72 -8.89 9.46
N ASN A 117 -7.21 -7.76 9.95
CA ASN A 117 -8.62 -7.37 9.89
C ASN A 117 -8.94 -6.36 8.78
N SER A 118 -7.92 -5.93 8.03
CA SER A 118 -8.04 -4.92 6.98
C SER A 118 -8.14 -5.54 5.59
N GLU A 119 -8.86 -4.90 4.69
CA GLU A 119 -8.80 -5.24 3.28
C GLU A 119 -7.59 -4.54 2.65
N ALA A 120 -6.81 -5.29 1.90
CA ALA A 120 -5.66 -4.81 1.15
C ALA A 120 -5.94 -4.87 -0.35
N MET A 121 -5.34 -3.94 -1.08
CA MET A 121 -5.34 -3.92 -2.53
C MET A 121 -3.95 -4.25 -3.06
N ALA A 122 -3.88 -5.22 -3.95
CA ALA A 122 -2.68 -5.58 -4.69
C ALA A 122 -2.83 -5.15 -6.15
N ILE A 123 -1.84 -4.47 -6.67
CA ILE A 123 -1.79 -3.96 -8.05
C ILE A 123 -0.54 -4.49 -8.70
N SER A 124 -0.70 -5.12 -9.86
CA SER A 124 0.41 -5.64 -10.65
C SER A 124 0.43 -5.01 -12.03
N LYS A 125 1.55 -4.44 -12.41
CA LYS A 125 1.81 -3.94 -13.76
C LYS A 125 3.21 -4.37 -14.20
N ASN A 126 3.28 -5.22 -15.22
CA ASN A 126 4.55 -5.82 -15.67
C ASN A 126 5.30 -6.52 -14.53
N LEU A 127 6.49 -6.00 -14.16
CA LEU A 127 7.29 -6.50 -13.05
C LEU A 127 7.09 -5.67 -11.77
N ASP A 128 6.34 -4.58 -11.82
CA ASP A 128 6.10 -3.73 -10.67
C ASP A 128 4.84 -4.17 -9.94
N HIS A 129 4.98 -4.41 -8.66
CA HIS A 129 3.91 -4.84 -7.78
C HIS A 129 3.76 -3.86 -6.62
N THR A 130 2.52 -3.55 -6.28
CA THR A 130 2.19 -2.65 -5.17
C THR A 130 1.08 -3.27 -4.34
N ILE A 131 1.25 -3.28 -3.02
CA ILE A 131 0.21 -3.64 -2.06
C ILE A 131 0.03 -2.48 -1.11
N PHE A 132 -1.21 -2.09 -0.84
CA PHE A 132 -1.49 -1.13 0.22
C PHE A 132 -2.76 -1.48 0.98
N TRP A 133 -2.79 -1.08 2.25
CA TRP A 133 -3.97 -1.17 3.12
C TRP A 133 -3.94 -0.06 4.15
N THR A 134 -5.05 0.11 4.81
CA THR A 134 -5.22 1.10 5.88
C THR A 134 -5.59 0.41 7.18
N GLU A 135 -5.00 0.86 8.26
CA GLU A 135 -5.29 0.38 9.61
C GLU A 135 -5.05 1.52 10.60
N ASP A 136 -6.01 1.80 11.48
CA ASP A 136 -5.86 2.74 12.60
C ASP A 136 -5.28 4.14 12.26
N ASN A 137 -5.80 4.85 11.28
CA ASN A 137 -5.29 6.14 10.76
C ASN A 137 -3.90 6.08 10.13
N CYS A 138 -3.44 4.89 9.82
CA CYS A 138 -2.21 4.68 9.09
C CYS A 138 -2.51 4.07 7.74
N TYR A 139 -1.62 4.24 6.79
CA TYR A 139 -1.57 3.38 5.63
C TYR A 139 -0.19 2.74 5.50
N TYR A 140 -0.21 1.54 5.00
CA TYR A 140 0.96 0.75 4.67
C TYR A 140 1.04 0.61 3.17
N LEU A 141 2.22 0.77 2.64
CA LEU A 141 2.51 0.63 1.22
C LEU A 141 3.73 -0.25 1.06
N LEU A 142 3.58 -1.34 0.34
CA LEU A 142 4.67 -2.17 -0.13
C LEU A 142 4.74 -2.06 -1.64
N SER A 143 5.93 -1.87 -2.17
CA SER A 143 6.17 -1.89 -3.62
C SER A 143 7.49 -2.59 -3.94
N GLY A 144 7.57 -3.15 -5.13
CA GLY A 144 8.80 -3.81 -5.55
C GLY A 144 8.67 -4.62 -6.83
N THR A 145 9.80 -5.19 -7.22
CA THR A 145 9.94 -6.05 -8.40
C THR A 145 10.00 -7.55 -8.06
N ILE A 146 9.86 -7.88 -6.76
CA ILE A 146 9.73 -9.29 -6.33
C ILE A 146 8.36 -9.85 -6.75
N PRO A 147 8.21 -11.18 -6.90
CA PRO A 147 6.92 -11.77 -7.26
C PRO A 147 5.80 -11.35 -6.31
N MET A 148 4.58 -11.15 -6.84
CA MET A 148 3.43 -10.70 -6.03
C MET A 148 3.15 -11.63 -4.84
N GLU A 149 3.33 -12.93 -4.98
CA GLU A 149 3.12 -13.88 -3.88
C GLU A 149 4.13 -13.69 -2.73
N GLU A 150 5.38 -13.36 -3.06
CA GLU A 150 6.41 -12.99 -2.07
C GLU A 150 6.03 -11.66 -1.39
N LEU A 151 5.58 -10.67 -2.17
CA LEU A 151 5.15 -9.37 -1.65
C LEU A 151 3.96 -9.52 -0.69
N LYS A 152 3.01 -10.42 -1.00
CA LYS A 152 1.90 -10.76 -0.09
C LYS A 152 2.39 -11.40 1.21
N GLN A 153 3.39 -12.29 1.16
CA GLN A 153 3.98 -12.89 2.37
C GLN A 153 4.65 -11.83 3.24
N VAL A 154 5.36 -10.87 2.63
CA VAL A 154 5.93 -9.73 3.36
C VAL A 154 4.83 -8.92 4.03
N ALA A 155 3.75 -8.59 3.30
CA ALA A 155 2.63 -7.83 3.82
C ALA A 155 1.94 -8.52 5.01
N LEU A 156 1.72 -9.84 4.91
CA LEU A 156 1.15 -10.65 5.99
C LEU A 156 2.08 -10.77 7.21
N GLY A 157 3.38 -10.72 6.98
CA GLY A 157 4.41 -10.80 8.01
C GLY A 157 4.81 -9.45 8.61
N LEU A 158 4.14 -8.36 8.25
CA LEU A 158 4.40 -7.04 8.81
C LEU A 158 3.60 -6.87 10.10
N GLU A 159 4.29 -6.77 11.22
CA GLU A 159 3.70 -6.64 12.55
C GLU A 159 4.13 -5.32 13.20
N PRO A 160 3.20 -4.46 13.65
CA PRO A 160 3.55 -3.28 14.42
C PRO A 160 4.14 -3.69 15.77
N ILE A 161 5.19 -2.98 16.20
CA ILE A 161 5.73 -3.11 17.55
C ILE A 161 4.87 -2.28 18.49
N SER A 162 4.24 -2.94 19.45
CA SER A 162 3.43 -2.31 20.51
C SER A 162 4.30 -1.71 21.63
#